data_84fa6d1e5217110b959f79c6d1d4625c
#
_entry.id   84fa6d1e5217110b959f79c6d1d4625c
#
_cell.length_a   1.000
_cell.length_b   1.000
_cell.length_c   1.000
_cell.angle_alpha   90.00
_cell.angle_beta   90.00
_cell.angle_gamma   90.00
#
_symmetry.space_group_name_H-M   'P 1'
#
loop_
_entity.id
_entity.type
_entity.pdbx_description
1 polymer ?
#
loop_
_entity_poly.entity_id
_entity_poly.type
_entity_poly.pdbx_seq_one_letter_code
_entity_poly.pdbx_strand_id
1 'polypeptide(L)'
;MPVFILSSLILIPFLGQLVRIDLRQHRLPDRYTLPLICVGLATNALAQRALPTEAIWGAIIGYVVFWLIGAVYFRSRGQEGLGLGDAKLLSAAGAWVGVFALPWVVLLSALGALGYAVLSGHGRQQRPAFGPWIAGALLLIGCGKGL
;
A
#
# COMPACT_ATOMS: atom_id res chain seq x y z
N MET A 1 -5.67 20.39 -10.91
CA MET A 1 -5.97 20.79 -9.51
C MET A 1 -7.26 20.14 -8.95
N PRO A 2 -8.46 20.24 -9.53
CA PRO A 2 -9.67 19.65 -8.91
C PRO A 2 -9.65 18.12 -8.80
N VAL A 3 -9.02 17.42 -9.74
CA VAL A 3 -8.94 15.95 -9.73
C VAL A 3 -8.13 15.45 -8.54
N PHE A 4 -7.06 16.15 -8.16
CA PHE A 4 -6.20 15.77 -7.04
C PHE A 4 -6.87 15.98 -5.68
N ILE A 5 -7.64 17.04 -5.52
CA ILE A 5 -8.40 17.29 -4.29
C ILE A 5 -9.50 16.24 -4.13
N LEU A 6 -10.19 15.90 -5.21
CA LEU A 6 -11.24 14.89 -5.20
C LEU A 6 -10.67 13.50 -4.91
N SER A 7 -9.50 13.17 -5.47
CA SER A 7 -8.84 11.89 -5.26
C SER A 7 -8.35 11.73 -3.82
N SER A 8 -7.77 12.76 -3.22
CA SER A 8 -7.33 12.72 -1.82
C SER A 8 -8.53 12.61 -0.85
N LEU A 9 -9.66 13.23 -1.18
CA LEU A 9 -10.90 13.16 -0.39
C LEU A 9 -11.46 11.73 -0.35
N ILE A 10 -11.27 10.96 -1.42
CA ILE A 10 -11.66 9.55 -1.50
C ILE A 10 -10.60 8.65 -0.83
N LEU A 11 -9.33 8.94 -1.08
CA LEU A 11 -8.21 8.13 -0.58
C LEU A 11 -8.15 8.07 0.95
N ILE A 12 -8.29 9.21 1.61
CA ILE A 12 -8.15 9.31 3.07
C ILE A 12 -9.17 8.44 3.83
N PRO A 13 -10.49 8.49 3.56
CA PRO A 13 -11.44 7.65 4.29
C PRO A 13 -11.27 6.16 3.96
N PHE A 14 -10.94 5.80 2.72
CA PHE A 14 -10.67 4.41 2.35
C PHE A 14 -9.44 3.85 3.07
N LEU A 15 -8.35 4.61 3.11
CA LEU A 15 -7.15 4.23 3.86
C LEU A 15 -7.42 4.17 5.35
N GLY A 16 -8.17 5.11 5.91
CA GLY A 16 -8.57 5.09 7.32
C GLY A 16 -9.37 3.84 7.70
N GLN A 17 -10.30 3.43 6.86
CA GLN A 17 -11.05 2.18 7.04
C GLN A 17 -10.15 0.94 6.92
N LEU A 18 -9.27 0.90 5.91
CA LEU A 18 -8.32 -0.19 5.72
C LEU A 18 -7.38 -0.34 6.91
N VAL A 19 -6.82 0.75 7.41
CA VAL A 19 -5.96 0.76 8.61
C VAL A 19 -6.71 0.25 9.82
N ARG A 20 -7.96 0.69 10.02
CA ARG A 20 -8.79 0.25 11.15
C ARG A 20 -9.10 -1.25 11.09
N ILE A 21 -9.36 -1.79 9.89
CA ILE A 21 -9.63 -3.21 9.68
C ILE A 21 -8.35 -4.03 9.86
N ASP A 22 -7.23 -3.57 9.33
CA ASP A 22 -5.93 -4.24 9.45
C ASP A 22 -5.49 -4.34 10.92
N LEU A 23 -5.64 -3.26 11.69
CA LEU A 23 -5.33 -3.25 13.13
C LEU A 23 -6.21 -4.21 13.95
N ARG A 24 -7.44 -4.48 13.49
CA ARG A 24 -8.37 -5.37 14.21
C ARG A 24 -8.30 -6.82 13.79
N GLN A 25 -8.12 -7.08 12.50
CA GLN A 25 -8.29 -8.41 11.92
C GLN A 25 -7.00 -8.97 11.28
N HIS A 26 -5.95 -8.13 11.11
CA HIS A 26 -4.72 -8.48 10.38
C HIS A 26 -5.00 -9.09 8.99
N ARG A 27 -6.12 -8.68 8.39
CA ARG A 27 -6.58 -9.09 7.06
C ARG A 27 -7.14 -7.88 6.34
N LEU A 28 -6.72 -7.70 5.10
CA LEU A 28 -7.22 -6.65 4.23
C LEU A 28 -8.26 -7.26 3.27
N PRO A 29 -9.56 -6.98 3.44
CA PRO A 29 -10.58 -7.52 2.57
C PRO A 29 -10.51 -6.89 1.17
N ASP A 30 -10.66 -7.73 0.16
CA ASP A 30 -10.63 -7.34 -1.26
C ASP A 30 -11.68 -6.28 -1.61
N ARG A 31 -12.78 -6.26 -0.85
CA ARG A 31 -13.87 -5.30 -0.99
C ARG A 31 -13.40 -3.84 -0.92
N TYR A 32 -12.30 -3.55 -0.23
CA TYR A 32 -11.76 -2.19 -0.10
C TYR A 32 -10.52 -1.97 -0.96
N THR A 33 -9.69 -2.99 -1.14
CA THR A 33 -8.44 -2.86 -1.90
C THR A 33 -8.68 -2.78 -3.40
N LEU A 34 -9.61 -3.58 -3.93
CA LEU A 34 -9.95 -3.55 -5.36
C LEU A 34 -10.53 -2.21 -5.82
N PRO A 35 -11.55 -1.63 -5.15
CA PRO A 35 -12.01 -0.29 -5.50
C PRO A 35 -10.91 0.76 -5.41
N LEU A 36 -10.02 0.65 -4.43
CA LEU A 36 -8.91 1.59 -4.24
C LEU A 36 -7.93 1.55 -5.42
N ILE A 37 -7.63 0.37 -5.94
CA ILE A 37 -6.81 0.20 -7.15
C ILE A 37 -7.52 0.84 -8.36
N CYS A 38 -8.80 0.52 -8.56
CA CYS A 38 -9.57 1.06 -9.69
C CYS A 38 -9.66 2.58 -9.65
N VAL A 39 -9.91 3.17 -8.49
CA VAL A 39 -9.97 4.63 -8.32
C VAL A 39 -8.59 5.26 -8.57
N GLY A 40 -7.51 4.64 -8.08
CA GLY A 40 -6.14 5.11 -8.33
C GLY A 40 -5.78 5.12 -9.82
N LEU A 41 -6.12 4.06 -10.54
CA LEU A 41 -5.91 3.99 -11.99
C LEU A 41 -6.77 5.00 -12.74
N ALA A 42 -8.05 5.15 -12.36
CA ALA A 42 -8.96 6.09 -12.98
C ALA A 42 -8.52 7.55 -12.77
N THR A 43 -8.08 7.91 -11.57
CA THR A 43 -7.58 9.27 -11.28
C THR A 43 -6.33 9.61 -12.08
N ASN A 44 -5.38 8.66 -12.20
CA ASN A 44 -4.19 8.85 -13.02
C ASN A 44 -4.53 8.95 -14.52
N ALA A 45 -5.48 8.14 -15.02
CA ALA A 45 -5.94 8.21 -16.40
C ALA A 45 -6.58 9.58 -16.72
N LEU A 46 -7.43 10.08 -15.82
CA LEU A 46 -8.07 11.38 -15.96
C LEU A 46 -7.07 12.54 -15.87
N ALA A 47 -6.08 12.45 -14.97
CA ALA A 47 -5.06 13.47 -14.81
C ALA A 47 -4.13 13.57 -16.02
N GLN A 48 -3.72 12.43 -16.58
CA GLN A 48 -2.82 12.38 -17.72
C GLN A 48 -3.55 12.50 -19.07
N ARG A 49 -4.87 12.38 -19.07
CA ARG A 49 -5.71 12.27 -20.31
C ARG A 49 -5.21 11.20 -21.28
N ALA A 50 -4.58 10.15 -20.76
CA ALA A 50 -3.96 9.04 -21.47
C ALA A 50 -4.01 7.76 -20.62
N LEU A 51 -3.57 6.64 -21.20
CA LEU A 51 -3.42 5.40 -20.45
C LEU A 51 -2.37 5.58 -19.35
N PRO A 52 -2.71 5.33 -18.06
CA PRO A 52 -1.80 5.53 -16.94
C PRO A 52 -0.80 4.36 -16.82
N THR A 53 0.10 4.23 -17.78
CA THR A 53 1.04 3.10 -17.88
C THR A 53 1.89 2.93 -16.63
N GLU A 54 2.38 4.03 -16.05
CA GLU A 54 3.17 3.99 -14.82
C GLU A 54 2.35 3.48 -13.60
N ALA A 55 1.09 3.86 -13.51
CA ALA A 55 0.20 3.41 -12.45
C ALA A 55 -0.17 1.92 -12.61
N ILE A 56 -0.40 1.47 -13.85
CA ILE A 56 -0.68 0.06 -14.17
C ILE A 56 0.54 -0.80 -13.80
N TRP A 57 1.74 -0.42 -14.25
CA TRP A 57 2.95 -1.14 -13.89
C TRP A 57 3.23 -1.07 -12.39
N GLY A 58 2.98 0.07 -11.75
CA GLY A 58 3.06 0.22 -10.30
C GLY A 58 2.17 -0.77 -9.55
N ALA A 59 0.93 -0.91 -9.97
CA ALA A 59 -0.01 -1.86 -9.38
C ALA A 59 0.45 -3.31 -9.55
N ILE A 60 0.85 -3.70 -10.77
CA ILE A 60 1.29 -5.06 -11.09
C ILE A 60 2.57 -5.40 -10.31
N ILE A 61 3.58 -4.55 -10.39
CA ILE A 61 4.88 -4.78 -9.73
C ILE A 61 4.71 -4.79 -8.22
N GLY A 62 3.92 -3.86 -7.66
CA GLY A 62 3.64 -3.83 -6.23
C GLY A 62 3.02 -5.13 -5.71
N TYR A 63 2.06 -5.68 -6.44
CA TYR A 63 1.47 -6.96 -6.09
C TYR A 63 2.46 -8.13 -6.23
N VAL A 64 3.10 -8.24 -7.40
CA VAL A 64 3.99 -9.38 -7.72
C VAL A 64 5.20 -9.44 -6.79
N VAL A 65 5.82 -8.31 -6.49
CA VAL A 65 7.01 -8.26 -5.61
C VAL A 65 6.65 -8.76 -4.20
N PHE A 66 5.57 -8.26 -3.61
CA PHE A 66 5.19 -8.69 -2.26
C PHE A 66 4.63 -10.11 -2.23
N TRP A 67 3.90 -10.52 -3.26
CA TRP A 67 3.46 -11.90 -3.40
C TRP A 67 4.66 -12.86 -3.50
N LEU A 68 5.66 -12.50 -4.30
CA LEU A 68 6.87 -13.30 -4.48
C LEU A 68 7.68 -13.41 -3.18
N ILE A 69 7.87 -12.29 -2.48
CA ILE A 69 8.54 -12.26 -1.17
C ILE A 69 7.79 -13.16 -0.17
N GLY A 70 6.47 -13.04 -0.12
CA GLY A 70 5.62 -13.88 0.73
C GLY A 70 5.73 -15.38 0.39
N ALA A 71 5.71 -15.70 -0.90
CA ALA A 71 5.83 -17.08 -1.38
C ALA A 71 7.21 -17.69 -1.06
N VAL A 72 8.30 -16.95 -1.26
CA VAL A 72 9.66 -17.38 -0.92
C VAL A 72 9.81 -17.56 0.58
N TYR A 73 9.27 -16.65 1.38
CA TYR A 73 9.32 -16.75 2.83
C TYR A 73 8.52 -17.95 3.35
N PHE A 74 7.31 -18.17 2.81
CA PHE A 74 6.50 -19.35 3.14
C PHE A 74 7.23 -20.65 2.79
N ARG A 75 7.87 -20.71 1.63
CA ARG A 75 8.63 -21.89 1.18
C ARG A 75 9.84 -22.19 2.05
N SER A 76 10.50 -21.15 2.59
CA SER A 76 11.71 -21.32 3.42
C SER A 76 11.41 -21.56 4.89
N ARG A 77 10.32 -21.03 5.42
CA ARG A 77 10.00 -21.07 6.86
C ARG A 77 8.72 -21.82 7.22
N GLY A 78 7.91 -22.21 6.23
CA GLY A 78 6.61 -22.88 6.46
C GLY A 78 5.57 -22.03 7.19
N GLN A 79 5.82 -20.74 7.34
CA GLN A 79 4.93 -19.79 8.01
C GLN A 79 4.58 -18.65 7.06
N GLU A 80 3.34 -18.15 7.12
CA GLU A 80 2.94 -16.96 6.41
C GLU A 80 3.67 -15.74 7.00
N GLY A 81 4.69 -15.26 6.30
CA GLY A 81 5.50 -14.10 6.74
C GLY A 81 4.88 -12.78 6.34
N LEU A 82 4.42 -12.68 5.11
CA LEU A 82 3.79 -11.50 4.55
C LEU A 82 2.36 -11.84 4.14
N GLY A 83 1.39 -11.06 4.61
CA GLY A 83 -0.01 -11.27 4.25
C GLY A 83 -0.28 -10.90 2.79
N LEU A 84 -1.14 -11.68 2.10
CA LEU A 84 -1.63 -11.31 0.76
C LEU A 84 -2.32 -9.95 0.75
N GLY A 85 -2.84 -9.51 1.91
CA GLY A 85 -3.43 -8.20 2.09
C GLY A 85 -2.43 -7.05 1.87
N ASP A 86 -1.20 -7.20 2.38
CA ASP A 86 -0.14 -6.20 2.21
C ASP A 86 0.28 -6.09 0.74
N ALA A 87 0.33 -7.22 0.01
CA ALA A 87 0.58 -7.23 -1.43
C ALA A 87 -0.49 -6.45 -2.21
N LYS A 88 -1.75 -6.62 -1.84
CA LYS A 88 -2.87 -5.89 -2.45
C LYS A 88 -2.84 -4.40 -2.12
N LEU A 89 -2.50 -4.05 -0.89
CA LEU A 89 -2.36 -2.66 -0.48
C LEU A 89 -1.19 -1.97 -1.17
N LEU A 90 -0.07 -2.68 -1.36
CA LEU A 90 1.05 -2.14 -2.13
C LEU A 90 0.72 -2.01 -3.62
N SER A 91 -0.07 -2.91 -4.17
CA SER A 91 -0.64 -2.78 -5.52
C SER A 91 -1.50 -1.51 -5.63
N ALA A 92 -2.36 -1.26 -4.64
CA ALA A 92 -3.13 -0.02 -4.58
C ALA A 92 -2.21 1.20 -4.51
N ALA A 93 -1.19 1.18 -3.65
CA ALA A 93 -0.21 2.27 -3.59
C ALA A 93 0.45 2.52 -4.95
N GLY A 94 0.87 1.47 -5.65
CA GLY A 94 1.43 1.56 -7.00
C GLY A 94 0.47 2.17 -8.02
N ALA A 95 -0.82 1.84 -7.93
CA ALA A 95 -1.87 2.43 -8.77
C ALA A 95 -2.05 3.93 -8.56
N TRP A 96 -1.76 4.44 -7.36
CA TRP A 96 -1.88 5.85 -7.02
C TRP A 96 -0.62 6.66 -7.34
N VAL A 97 0.56 6.15 -6.94
CA VAL A 97 1.80 6.93 -7.03
C VAL A 97 2.69 6.54 -8.22
N GLY A 98 2.36 5.46 -8.91
CA GLY A 98 3.12 4.94 -10.04
C GLY A 98 4.34 4.10 -9.63
N VAL A 99 4.93 3.44 -10.62
CA VAL A 99 6.03 2.48 -10.42
C VAL A 99 7.28 3.11 -9.81
N PHE A 100 7.63 4.32 -10.20
CA PHE A 100 8.87 4.98 -9.75
C PHE A 100 8.83 5.43 -8.28
N ALA A 101 7.65 5.70 -7.74
CA ALA A 101 7.49 6.06 -6.34
C ALA A 101 7.32 4.83 -5.41
N LEU A 102 7.02 3.67 -5.98
CA LEU A 102 6.77 2.44 -5.23
C LEU A 102 7.94 2.03 -4.30
N PRO A 103 9.23 2.08 -4.73
CA PRO A 103 10.36 1.79 -3.85
C PRO A 103 10.41 2.70 -2.62
N TRP A 104 10.03 3.96 -2.76
CA TRP A 104 9.98 4.91 -1.65
C TRP A 104 8.84 4.60 -0.68
N VAL A 105 7.68 4.17 -1.18
CA VAL A 105 6.58 3.69 -0.33
C VAL A 105 7.04 2.50 0.50
N VAL A 106 7.70 1.52 -0.12
CA VAL A 106 8.21 0.33 0.58
C VAL A 106 9.26 0.71 1.61
N LEU A 107 10.21 1.58 1.25
CA LEU A 107 11.28 2.02 2.15
C LEU A 107 10.72 2.75 3.37
N LEU A 108 9.84 3.72 3.18
CA LEU A 108 9.21 4.47 4.27
C LEU A 108 8.35 3.58 5.16
N SER A 109 7.60 2.65 4.58
CA SER A 109 6.80 1.69 5.33
C SER A 109 7.68 0.78 6.20
N ALA A 110 8.77 0.28 5.62
CA ALA A 110 9.71 -0.60 6.33
C ALA A 110 10.42 0.14 7.46
N LEU A 111 10.88 1.36 7.20
CA LEU A 111 11.52 2.20 8.23
C LEU A 111 10.56 2.58 9.35
N GLY A 112 9.31 2.91 9.02
CA GLY A 112 8.28 3.22 9.99
C GLY A 112 7.94 2.02 10.88
N ALA A 113 7.72 0.85 10.28
CA ALA A 113 7.44 -0.39 11.00
C ALA A 113 8.62 -0.82 11.88
N LEU A 114 9.85 -0.71 11.37
CA LEU A 114 11.07 -1.01 12.12
C LEU A 114 11.26 -0.05 13.30
N GLY A 115 11.10 1.25 13.06
CA GLY A 115 11.18 2.28 14.11
C GLY A 115 10.18 2.03 15.22
N TYR A 116 8.93 1.70 14.88
CA TYR A 116 7.93 1.34 15.86
C TYR A 116 8.30 0.07 16.63
N ALA A 117 8.77 -0.96 15.97
CA ALA A 117 9.18 -2.21 16.61
C ALA A 117 10.32 -2.01 17.62
N VAL A 118 11.28 -1.15 17.29
CA VAL A 118 12.41 -0.82 18.17
C VAL A 118 11.95 0.01 19.37
N LEU A 119 11.10 1.03 19.14
CA LEU A 119 10.65 1.93 20.21
C LEU A 119 9.64 1.28 21.15
N SER A 120 8.78 0.37 20.66
CA SER A 120 7.76 -0.28 21.46
C SER A 120 8.27 -1.42 22.33
N GLY A 121 9.52 -1.85 22.15
CA GLY A 121 10.12 -2.93 22.95
C GLY A 121 9.39 -4.28 22.83
N HIS A 122 8.40 -4.36 21.94
CA HIS A 122 7.65 -5.58 21.71
C HIS A 122 8.54 -6.56 20.94
N GLY A 123 8.99 -7.59 21.64
CA GLY A 123 9.81 -8.65 21.06
C GLY A 123 9.12 -9.32 19.88
N ARG A 124 9.88 -10.09 19.12
CA ARG A 124 9.57 -10.83 17.90
C ARG A 124 8.23 -11.62 17.83
N GLN A 125 7.46 -11.66 18.92
CA GLN A 125 6.25 -12.49 19.02
C GLN A 125 4.96 -11.85 18.50
N GLN A 126 4.92 -10.52 18.33
CA GLN A 126 3.73 -9.87 17.76
C GLN A 126 4.07 -9.40 16.35
N ARG A 127 3.35 -9.94 15.36
CA ARG A 127 3.44 -9.48 13.97
C ARG A 127 2.88 -8.06 13.90
N PRO A 128 3.72 -7.02 13.67
CA PRO A 128 3.18 -5.67 13.52
C PRO A 128 2.30 -5.62 12.27
N ALA A 129 1.13 -5.01 12.38
CA ALA A 129 0.32 -4.71 11.21
C ALA A 129 1.12 -3.78 10.29
N PHE A 130 1.44 -4.24 9.08
CA PHE A 130 2.26 -3.49 8.13
C PHE A 130 1.41 -2.49 7.31
N GLY A 131 0.11 -2.76 7.21
CA GLY A 131 -0.85 -1.94 6.47
C GLY A 131 -0.85 -0.46 6.82
N PRO A 132 -0.90 -0.07 8.10
CA PRO A 132 -0.86 1.33 8.52
C PRO A 132 0.38 2.08 8.03
N TRP A 133 1.52 1.43 7.97
CA TRP A 133 2.78 2.01 7.50
C TRP A 133 2.79 2.21 6.00
N ILE A 134 2.23 1.27 5.23
CA ILE A 134 2.04 1.44 3.77
C ILE A 134 1.07 2.59 3.50
N ALA A 135 -0.04 2.66 4.24
CA ALA A 135 -1.02 3.73 4.11
C ALA A 135 -0.41 5.10 4.43
N GLY A 136 0.36 5.20 5.52
CA GLY A 136 1.05 6.42 5.90
C GLY A 136 2.09 6.87 4.86
N ALA A 137 2.91 5.94 4.36
CA ALA A 137 3.89 6.20 3.31
C ALA A 137 3.22 6.64 1.99
N LEU A 138 2.10 6.02 1.63
CA LEU A 138 1.30 6.39 0.46
C LEU A 138 0.78 7.83 0.58
N LEU A 139 0.26 8.21 1.73
CA LEU A 139 -0.21 9.59 1.96
C LEU A 139 0.93 10.61 1.90
N LEU A 140 2.07 10.31 2.52
CA LEU A 140 3.23 11.20 2.50
C LEU A 140 3.76 11.45 1.08
N ILE A 141 3.93 10.37 0.32
CA ILE A 141 4.43 10.47 -1.06
C ILE A 141 3.37 11.05 -1.99
N GLY A 142 2.11 10.70 -1.78
CA GLY A 142 0.98 11.25 -2.51
C GLY A 142 0.88 12.77 -2.35
N CYS A 143 0.94 13.27 -1.12
CA CYS A 143 0.97 14.71 -0.86
C CYS A 143 2.18 15.40 -1.51
N GLY A 144 3.35 14.76 -1.52
CA GLY A 144 4.55 15.30 -2.17
C GLY A 144 4.45 15.38 -3.70
N LYS A 145 3.64 14.52 -4.32
CA LYS A 145 3.36 14.52 -5.78
C LYS A 145 2.15 15.37 -6.17
N GLY A 146 1.46 15.95 -5.20
CA GLY A 146 0.26 16.77 -5.44
C GLY A 146 -1.00 15.92 -5.67
N LEU A 147 -1.06 14.72 -5.08
CA LEU A 147 -2.27 13.89 -5.03
C LEU A 147 -3.34 14.51 -4.16
#